data_83fa0a000c2bd031ece93ca09b4b476a
#
_entry.id   83fa0a000c2bd031ece93ca09b4b476a
#
_cell.length_a   1.000
_cell.length_b   1.000
_cell.length_c   1.000
_cell.angle_alpha   90.00
_cell.angle_beta   90.00
_cell.angle_gamma   90.00
#
_symmetry.space_group_name_H-M   'P 1'
#
loop_
_entity.id
_entity.type
_entity.pdbx_description
1 polymer ?
#
loop_
_entity_poly.entity_id
_entity_poly.type
_entity_poly.pdbx_seq_one_letter_code
_entity_poly.pdbx_strand_id
1 'polypeptide(L)'
;NIYIGGTGKTPLVKYIASALADEGYSPGIVSRGYGGNFKDTLEVTSETPYQISGDEAQILSNLNMPLFLDKNRPRAIQKLLEKYSCDVIISDDGLQHYQMSRDVEILVIDGARRFGNNLCFPAGPLRESIKRKDTVDFKINNGGPTEENEYLMTLQPFRFVHLSSGKTYSIDEWPMHKEVHAVAGLGNPGRFFDALTQLGFSIERHPFPDHHKFIDTDFNFLDQHPIVMTE
;
A
#
# COMPACT_ATOMS: atom_id res chain seq x y z
N ASN A 1 10.81 2.86 0.51
CA ASN A 1 11.28 2.81 1.90
C ASN A 1 12.57 1.98 2.01
N ILE A 2 13.26 2.07 3.15
CA ILE A 2 14.48 1.32 3.42
C ILE A 2 14.25 0.04 4.23
N TYR A 3 13.03 -0.22 4.69
CA TYR A 3 12.64 -1.43 5.42
C TYR A 3 11.95 -2.43 4.49
N ILE A 4 12.21 -3.72 4.63
CA ILE A 4 11.57 -4.80 3.86
C ILE A 4 10.13 -5.03 4.38
N GLY A 5 9.17 -5.15 3.47
CA GLY A 5 7.75 -5.39 3.78
C GLY A 5 6.89 -4.14 3.81
N GLY A 6 5.62 -4.32 4.13
CA GLY A 6 4.60 -3.27 4.11
C GLY A 6 4.84 -2.19 5.17
N THR A 7 5.05 -0.95 4.73
CA THR A 7 5.20 0.23 5.60
C THR A 7 4.11 1.27 5.40
N GLY A 8 3.18 1.05 4.44
CA GLY A 8 2.13 1.99 4.10
C GLY A 8 2.47 2.91 2.93
N LYS A 9 3.36 2.49 2.03
CA LYS A 9 3.71 3.28 0.81
C LYS A 9 2.51 3.51 -0.08
N THR A 10 1.81 2.47 -0.46
CA THR A 10 0.67 2.53 -1.41
C THR A 10 -0.44 3.46 -0.93
N PRO A 11 -0.89 3.44 0.34
CA PRO A 11 -1.80 4.44 0.87
C PRO A 11 -1.27 5.88 0.77
N LEU A 12 0.03 6.10 1.02
CA LEU A 12 0.62 7.42 0.89
C LEU A 12 0.66 7.88 -0.58
N VAL A 13 1.00 6.99 -1.52
CA VAL A 13 0.94 7.30 -2.96
C VAL A 13 -0.48 7.69 -3.36
N LYS A 14 -1.50 6.95 -2.92
CA LYS A 14 -2.91 7.31 -3.15
C LYS A 14 -3.22 8.71 -2.64
N TYR A 15 -2.84 9.00 -1.40
CA TYR A 15 -3.10 10.30 -0.78
C TYR A 15 -2.44 11.44 -1.54
N ILE A 16 -1.14 11.32 -1.83
CA ILE A 16 -0.37 12.36 -2.55
C ILE A 16 -0.92 12.57 -3.97
N ALA A 17 -1.21 11.48 -4.70
CA ALA A 17 -1.75 11.58 -6.04
C ALA A 17 -3.11 12.28 -6.05
N SER A 18 -4.01 11.94 -5.11
CA SER A 18 -5.30 12.59 -4.99
C SER A 18 -5.16 14.06 -4.60
N ALA A 19 -4.33 14.37 -3.60
CA ALA A 19 -4.11 15.75 -3.16
C ALA A 19 -3.54 16.64 -4.28
N LEU A 20 -2.60 16.14 -5.07
CA LEU A 20 -2.06 16.86 -6.23
C LEU A 20 -3.13 17.08 -7.30
N ALA A 21 -3.99 16.09 -7.56
CA ALA A 21 -5.09 16.26 -8.52
C ALA A 21 -6.12 17.28 -8.02
N ASP A 22 -6.44 17.30 -6.74
CA ASP A 22 -7.33 18.29 -6.12
C ASP A 22 -6.78 19.72 -6.22
N GLU A 23 -5.46 19.87 -6.22
CA GLU A 23 -4.76 21.15 -6.45
C GLU A 23 -4.59 21.49 -7.94
N GLY A 24 -5.14 20.67 -8.84
CA GLY A 24 -5.17 20.93 -10.28
C GLY A 24 -3.96 20.41 -11.07
N TYR A 25 -3.08 19.62 -10.45
CA TYR A 25 -2.01 18.95 -11.17
C TYR A 25 -2.51 17.68 -11.87
N SER A 26 -1.75 17.21 -12.86
CA SER A 26 -2.00 15.97 -13.59
C SER A 26 -0.98 14.90 -13.20
N PRO A 27 -1.16 14.18 -12.09
CA PRO A 27 -0.20 13.19 -11.63
C PRO A 27 -0.23 11.92 -12.49
N GLY A 28 0.96 11.36 -12.76
CA GLY A 28 1.14 10.03 -13.29
C GLY A 28 1.87 9.14 -12.27
N ILE A 29 1.54 7.85 -12.24
CA ILE A 29 2.09 6.91 -11.28
C ILE A 29 2.92 5.85 -12.01
N VAL A 30 4.10 5.55 -11.48
CA VAL A 30 4.91 4.42 -11.96
C VAL A 30 5.25 3.50 -10.80
N SER A 31 5.11 2.18 -11.02
CA SER A 31 5.45 1.17 -10.04
C SER A 31 6.21 -0.01 -10.66
N ARG A 32 6.83 -0.84 -9.82
CA ARG A 32 7.52 -2.06 -10.27
C ARG A 32 6.57 -3.14 -10.74
N GLY A 33 5.34 -3.14 -10.22
CA GLY A 33 4.39 -4.22 -10.45
C GLY A 33 4.81 -5.50 -9.71
N TYR A 34 5.08 -5.37 -8.41
CA TYR A 34 5.41 -6.52 -7.57
C TYR A 34 4.24 -7.51 -7.57
N GLY A 35 4.55 -8.81 -7.67
CA GLY A 35 3.53 -9.86 -7.77
C GLY A 35 2.85 -9.99 -9.14
N GLY A 36 3.03 -9.02 -10.05
CA GLY A 36 2.48 -9.05 -11.39
C GLY A 36 3.24 -9.98 -12.36
N ASN A 37 2.55 -10.39 -13.43
CA ASN A 37 3.09 -11.26 -14.46
C ASN A 37 3.02 -10.57 -15.85
N PHE A 38 3.99 -9.73 -16.13
CA PHE A 38 4.14 -9.01 -17.41
C PHE A 38 5.62 -8.93 -17.81
N LYS A 39 5.88 -8.80 -19.11
CA LYS A 39 7.26 -8.81 -19.69
C LYS A 39 7.77 -7.41 -19.98
N ASP A 40 6.91 -6.58 -20.57
CA ASP A 40 7.23 -5.24 -21.02
C ASP A 40 6.51 -4.19 -20.16
N THR A 41 6.73 -2.91 -20.46
CA THR A 41 5.98 -1.84 -19.80
C THR A 41 4.47 -2.07 -19.95
N LEU A 42 3.76 -2.12 -18.84
CA LEU A 42 2.32 -2.34 -18.77
C LEU A 42 1.62 -1.06 -18.30
N GLU A 43 0.68 -0.57 -19.09
CA GLU A 43 -0.31 0.39 -18.62
C GLU A 43 -1.41 -0.35 -17.86
N VAL A 44 -1.75 0.11 -16.66
CA VAL A 44 -2.77 -0.50 -15.82
C VAL A 44 -4.02 0.36 -15.81
N THR A 45 -5.14 -0.30 -16.09
CA THR A 45 -6.50 0.27 -15.99
C THR A 45 -7.33 -0.55 -15.00
N SER A 46 -8.54 -0.08 -14.68
CA SER A 46 -9.49 -0.84 -13.86
C SER A 46 -9.87 -2.21 -14.45
N GLU A 47 -9.68 -2.40 -15.76
CA GLU A 47 -9.96 -3.67 -16.46
C GLU A 47 -8.76 -4.63 -16.46
N THR A 48 -7.58 -4.16 -16.04
CA THR A 48 -6.36 -4.99 -16.04
C THR A 48 -6.49 -6.05 -14.94
N PRO A 49 -6.42 -7.36 -15.25
CA PRO A 49 -6.52 -8.39 -14.23
C PRO A 49 -5.39 -8.29 -13.18
N TYR A 50 -5.72 -8.50 -11.90
CA TYR A 50 -4.74 -8.42 -10.81
C TYR A 50 -3.59 -9.43 -10.95
N GLN A 51 -3.84 -10.58 -11.58
CA GLN A 51 -2.82 -11.59 -11.88
C GLN A 51 -1.72 -11.06 -12.81
N ILE A 52 -2.05 -10.03 -13.60
CA ILE A 52 -1.12 -9.38 -14.54
C ILE A 52 -0.43 -8.20 -13.86
N SER A 53 -1.19 -7.34 -13.16
CA SER A 53 -0.68 -6.10 -12.58
C SER A 53 -0.08 -6.26 -11.18
N GLY A 54 -0.55 -7.22 -10.40
CA GLY A 54 -0.28 -7.35 -8.96
C GLY A 54 -1.26 -6.53 -8.12
N ASP A 55 -1.34 -6.84 -6.83
CA ASP A 55 -2.33 -6.30 -5.89
C ASP A 55 -2.17 -4.79 -5.68
N GLU A 56 -0.94 -4.33 -5.40
CA GLU A 56 -0.66 -2.90 -5.14
C GLU A 56 -1.05 -2.02 -6.34
N ALA A 57 -0.77 -2.49 -7.56
CA ALA A 57 -1.11 -1.77 -8.77
C ALA A 57 -2.63 -1.72 -8.99
N GLN A 58 -3.35 -2.79 -8.62
CA GLN A 58 -4.80 -2.81 -8.70
C GLN A 58 -5.43 -1.78 -7.76
N ILE A 59 -4.91 -1.64 -6.54
CA ILE A 59 -5.35 -0.60 -5.59
C ILE A 59 -5.11 0.81 -6.16
N LEU A 60 -3.98 1.04 -6.82
CA LEU A 60 -3.64 2.33 -7.43
C LEU A 60 -4.48 2.64 -8.68
N SER A 61 -4.89 1.62 -9.44
CA SER A 61 -5.72 1.81 -10.65
C SER A 61 -7.10 2.43 -10.37
N ASN A 62 -7.61 2.27 -9.14
CA ASN A 62 -8.85 2.87 -8.69
C ASN A 62 -8.82 4.41 -8.61
N LEU A 63 -7.64 5.02 -8.74
CA LEU A 63 -7.50 6.48 -8.80
C LEU A 63 -7.90 7.07 -10.15
N ASN A 64 -8.08 6.24 -11.18
CA ASN A 64 -8.32 6.67 -12.56
C ASN A 64 -7.26 7.66 -13.10
N MET A 65 -6.03 7.46 -12.67
CA MET A 65 -4.85 8.23 -13.10
C MET A 65 -3.96 7.35 -13.98
N PRO A 66 -3.11 7.93 -14.86
CA PRO A 66 -2.13 7.17 -15.62
C PRO A 66 -1.23 6.34 -14.71
N LEU A 67 -1.26 5.01 -14.85
CA LEU A 67 -0.46 4.08 -14.05
C LEU A 67 0.30 3.13 -14.96
N PHE A 68 1.63 3.15 -14.86
CA PHE A 68 2.50 2.31 -15.66
C PHE A 68 3.42 1.45 -14.79
N LEU A 69 3.54 0.19 -15.13
CA LEU A 69 4.40 -0.78 -14.44
C LEU A 69 5.58 -1.16 -15.31
N ASP A 70 6.77 -1.12 -14.73
CA ASP A 70 7.98 -1.64 -15.34
C ASP A 70 9.08 -1.84 -14.27
N LYS A 71 9.89 -2.89 -14.42
CA LYS A 71 11.12 -3.05 -13.63
C LYS A 71 12.12 -1.93 -13.94
N ASN A 72 12.12 -1.41 -15.17
CA ASN A 72 12.88 -0.24 -15.60
C ASN A 72 11.99 1.01 -15.48
N ARG A 73 12.09 1.74 -14.36
CA ARG A 73 11.29 2.95 -14.09
C ARG A 73 11.45 4.06 -15.14
N PRO A 74 12.67 4.40 -15.60
CA PRO A 74 12.84 5.37 -16.68
C PRO A 74 12.03 5.01 -17.93
N ARG A 75 11.98 3.73 -18.31
CA ARG A 75 11.17 3.27 -19.45
C ARG A 75 9.67 3.43 -19.18
N ALA A 76 9.21 3.12 -17.96
CA ALA A 76 7.81 3.35 -17.57
C ALA A 76 7.43 4.83 -17.67
N ILE A 77 8.28 5.72 -17.16
CA ILE A 77 8.07 7.17 -17.21
C ILE A 77 8.02 7.66 -18.66
N GLN A 78 8.96 7.22 -19.49
CA GLN A 78 8.97 7.58 -20.90
C GLN A 78 7.66 7.19 -21.59
N LYS A 79 7.22 5.92 -21.43
CA LYS A 79 5.98 5.42 -22.01
C LYS A 79 4.74 6.16 -21.50
N LEU A 80 4.72 6.50 -20.22
CA LEU A 80 3.66 7.29 -19.62
C LEU A 80 3.59 8.68 -20.27
N LEU A 81 4.72 9.39 -20.38
CA LEU A 81 4.80 10.74 -20.96
C LEU A 81 4.60 10.77 -22.48
N GLU A 82 4.87 9.67 -23.20
CA GLU A 82 4.52 9.54 -24.62
C GLU A 82 3.00 9.55 -24.85
N LYS A 83 2.22 9.11 -23.85
CA LYS A 83 0.77 8.97 -23.95
C LYS A 83 -0.03 10.01 -23.19
N TYR A 84 0.49 10.51 -22.08
CA TYR A 84 -0.20 11.41 -21.16
C TYR A 84 0.63 12.64 -20.84
N SER A 85 -0.03 13.80 -20.77
CA SER A 85 0.59 15.02 -20.24
C SER A 85 0.47 15.01 -18.73
N CYS A 86 1.57 14.72 -18.04
CA CYS A 86 1.62 14.72 -16.58
C CYS A 86 2.58 15.81 -16.09
N ASP A 87 2.16 16.56 -15.07
CA ASP A 87 2.97 17.60 -14.42
C ASP A 87 3.90 17.01 -13.35
N VAL A 88 3.44 15.90 -12.73
CA VAL A 88 4.14 15.22 -11.63
C VAL A 88 4.14 13.73 -11.87
N ILE A 89 5.28 13.09 -11.66
CA ILE A 89 5.40 11.62 -11.67
C ILE A 89 5.67 11.12 -10.26
N ILE A 90 4.81 10.23 -9.78
CA ILE A 90 4.95 9.58 -8.48
C ILE A 90 5.47 8.16 -8.70
N SER A 91 6.64 7.84 -8.12
CA SER A 91 7.18 6.48 -8.18
C SER A 91 6.93 5.73 -6.88
N ASP A 92 6.08 4.70 -6.94
CA ASP A 92 5.90 3.79 -5.81
C ASP A 92 7.10 2.86 -5.66
N ASP A 93 7.58 2.73 -4.41
CA ASP A 93 8.79 1.96 -4.03
C ASP A 93 10.03 2.29 -4.87
N GLY A 94 10.25 3.59 -5.11
CA GLY A 94 11.29 4.10 -6.02
C GLY A 94 12.65 4.37 -5.39
N LEU A 95 12.81 4.39 -4.05
CA LEU A 95 14.04 4.86 -3.39
C LEU A 95 15.30 4.10 -3.83
N GLN A 96 15.22 2.79 -4.06
CA GLN A 96 16.34 1.97 -4.52
C GLN A 96 16.56 2.00 -6.03
N HIS A 97 15.78 2.79 -6.78
CA HIS A 97 15.93 2.85 -8.23
C HIS A 97 16.82 4.02 -8.66
N TYR A 98 18.13 3.90 -8.43
CA TYR A 98 19.12 4.96 -8.64
C TYR A 98 19.30 5.44 -10.10
N GLN A 99 18.80 4.70 -11.07
CA GLN A 99 18.79 5.12 -12.48
C GLN A 99 17.72 6.16 -12.80
N MET A 100 16.82 6.44 -11.87
CA MET A 100 15.75 7.42 -12.01
C MET A 100 16.15 8.70 -11.30
N SER A 101 16.22 9.81 -12.04
CA SER A 101 16.30 11.14 -11.44
C SER A 101 15.02 11.48 -10.70
N ARG A 102 15.12 12.23 -9.62
CA ARG A 102 13.99 12.63 -8.77
C ARG A 102 14.27 13.95 -8.08
N ASP A 103 13.23 14.76 -7.97
CA ASP A 103 13.30 16.08 -7.36
C ASP A 103 12.99 15.99 -5.86
N VAL A 104 12.14 15.05 -5.46
CA VAL A 104 11.69 14.85 -4.07
C VAL A 104 11.73 13.36 -3.71
N GLU A 105 12.26 13.07 -2.53
CA GLU A 105 12.31 11.74 -1.94
C GLU A 105 11.55 11.68 -0.63
N ILE A 106 10.60 10.74 -0.54
CA ILE A 106 9.79 10.53 0.66
C ILE A 106 10.08 9.15 1.23
N LEU A 107 10.57 9.09 2.46
CA LEU A 107 10.77 7.86 3.21
C LEU A 107 9.54 7.57 4.07
N VAL A 108 8.92 6.41 3.85
CA VAL A 108 7.82 5.92 4.70
C VAL A 108 8.40 4.98 5.75
N ILE A 109 8.16 5.29 7.02
CA ILE A 109 8.62 4.56 8.18
C ILE A 109 7.42 3.87 8.84
N ASP A 110 7.53 2.59 9.15
CA ASP A 110 6.57 1.91 10.01
C ASP A 110 6.83 2.33 11.46
N GLY A 111 5.92 3.09 12.07
CA GLY A 111 6.12 3.67 13.39
C GLY A 111 6.28 2.65 14.53
N ALA A 112 5.75 1.44 14.37
CA ALA A 112 5.88 0.36 15.36
C ALA A 112 7.21 -0.39 15.22
N ARG A 113 7.59 -0.75 13.98
CA ARG A 113 8.79 -1.55 13.70
C ARG A 113 10.05 -0.70 13.54
N ARG A 114 9.87 0.58 13.21
CA ARG A 114 10.95 1.53 12.92
C ARG A 114 11.97 0.94 11.92
N PHE A 115 13.21 0.82 12.32
CA PHE A 115 14.32 0.30 11.52
C PHE A 115 14.84 -1.06 12.01
N GLY A 116 14.09 -1.72 12.92
CA GLY A 116 14.48 -3.00 13.52
C GLY A 116 15.82 -2.90 14.26
N ASN A 117 16.73 -3.82 13.96
CA ASN A 117 18.09 -3.82 14.53
C ASN A 117 19.09 -2.91 13.78
N ASN A 118 18.60 -2.06 12.85
CA ASN A 118 19.38 -1.13 12.02
C ASN A 118 20.39 -1.77 11.06
N LEU A 119 20.32 -3.09 10.87
CA LEU A 119 21.20 -3.81 9.96
C LEU A 119 20.51 -4.07 8.62
N CYS A 120 21.33 -4.14 7.56
CA CYS A 120 20.84 -4.51 6.24
C CYS A 120 20.61 -6.02 6.15
N PHE A 121 19.72 -6.42 5.24
CA PHE A 121 19.51 -7.82 4.89
C PHE A 121 20.82 -8.48 4.43
N PRO A 122 21.11 -9.75 4.85
CA PRO A 122 20.24 -10.65 5.63
C PRO A 122 20.36 -10.54 7.16
N ALA A 123 21.26 -9.72 7.70
CA ALA A 123 21.48 -9.58 9.14
C ALA A 123 20.38 -8.79 9.86
N GLY A 124 19.61 -8.02 9.13
CA GLY A 124 18.46 -7.24 9.60
C GLY A 124 17.48 -6.92 8.48
N PRO A 125 16.45 -6.12 8.76
CA PRO A 125 15.34 -5.91 7.85
C PRO A 125 15.55 -4.78 6.84
N LEU A 126 16.71 -4.12 6.83
CA LEU A 126 16.91 -2.96 5.97
C LEU A 126 17.39 -3.35 4.57
N ARG A 127 16.87 -2.66 3.56
CA ARG A 127 17.33 -2.74 2.16
C ARG A 127 18.60 -1.92 1.93
N GLU A 128 18.78 -0.87 2.72
CA GLU A 128 19.89 0.07 2.68
C GLU A 128 20.28 0.51 4.09
N SER A 129 21.48 1.10 4.22
CA SER A 129 21.94 1.66 5.50
C SER A 129 20.91 2.65 6.08
N ILE A 130 20.74 2.62 7.40
CA ILE A 130 19.88 3.56 8.13
C ILE A 130 20.24 5.04 7.84
N LYS A 131 21.48 5.33 7.50
CA LYS A 131 21.93 6.69 7.11
C LYS A 131 21.17 7.24 5.92
N ARG A 132 20.52 6.39 5.11
CA ARG A 132 19.67 6.81 4.00
C ARG A 132 18.51 7.71 4.43
N LYS A 133 18.02 7.55 5.67
CA LYS A 133 16.98 8.41 6.25
C LYS A 133 17.37 9.89 6.35
N ASP A 134 18.67 10.18 6.37
CA ASP A 134 19.20 11.54 6.55
C ASP A 134 19.40 12.27 5.22
N THR A 135 19.17 11.58 4.09
CA THR A 135 19.35 12.12 2.74
C THR A 135 18.05 12.30 1.96
N VAL A 136 16.92 11.96 2.55
CA VAL A 136 15.58 12.15 1.95
C VAL A 136 15.00 13.50 2.37
N ASP A 137 14.10 14.05 1.54
CA ASP A 137 13.49 15.36 1.79
C ASP A 137 12.40 15.26 2.88
N PHE A 138 11.60 14.18 2.87
CA PHE A 138 10.52 13.99 3.84
C PHE A 138 10.55 12.60 4.47
N LYS A 139 10.26 12.56 5.77
CA LYS A 139 10.08 11.33 6.54
C LYS A 139 8.64 11.24 7.03
N ILE A 140 7.91 10.23 6.58
CA ILE A 140 6.53 9.98 6.95
C ILE A 140 6.48 8.76 7.88
N ASN A 141 6.09 8.99 9.11
CA ASN A 141 5.91 7.94 10.11
C ASN A 141 4.46 7.44 10.06
N ASN A 142 4.29 6.20 9.64
CA ASN A 142 2.99 5.56 9.58
C ASN A 142 2.65 4.94 10.94
N GLY A 143 1.94 5.69 11.77
CA GLY A 143 1.52 5.31 13.12
C GLY A 143 2.66 5.25 14.14
N GLY A 144 2.31 5.31 15.42
CA GLY A 144 3.29 5.31 16.50
C GLY A 144 3.90 6.70 16.78
N PRO A 145 4.82 6.79 17.75
CA PRO A 145 5.47 8.04 18.10
C PRO A 145 6.38 8.55 16.99
N THR A 146 6.34 9.85 16.72
CA THR A 146 7.20 10.52 15.73
C THR A 146 8.51 10.97 16.39
N GLU A 147 9.60 10.89 15.62
CA GLU A 147 10.86 11.54 15.94
C GLU A 147 10.91 12.94 15.31
N GLU A 148 11.98 13.69 15.63
CA GLU A 148 12.20 15.02 15.05
C GLU A 148 12.26 14.96 13.52
N ASN A 149 11.60 15.93 12.88
CA ASN A 149 11.48 16.03 11.42
C ASN A 149 10.74 14.85 10.74
N GLU A 150 9.83 14.22 11.45
CA GLU A 150 8.89 13.22 10.90
C GLU A 150 7.47 13.77 10.89
N TYR A 151 6.76 13.50 9.81
CA TYR A 151 5.32 13.79 9.70
C TYR A 151 4.53 12.53 10.03
N LEU A 152 3.54 12.67 10.92
CA LEU A 152 2.66 11.55 11.27
C LEU A 152 1.67 11.28 10.15
N MET A 153 1.58 10.02 9.72
CA MET A 153 0.51 9.47 8.90
C MET A 153 -0.27 8.45 9.73
N THR A 154 -1.58 8.57 9.71
CA THR A 154 -2.47 7.60 10.36
C THR A 154 -3.42 7.03 9.33
N LEU A 155 -3.43 5.71 9.18
CA LEU A 155 -4.41 5.00 8.36
C LEU A 155 -5.66 4.75 9.18
N GLN A 156 -6.79 5.29 8.73
CA GLN A 156 -8.08 5.12 9.38
C GLN A 156 -9.03 4.37 8.45
N PRO A 157 -9.59 3.23 8.89
CA PRO A 157 -10.70 2.62 8.17
C PRO A 157 -11.86 3.62 8.12
N PHE A 158 -12.52 3.74 6.98
CA PHE A 158 -13.64 4.67 6.84
C PHE A 158 -14.92 4.01 6.32
N ARG A 159 -14.82 2.82 5.75
CA ARG A 159 -15.96 2.07 5.23
C ARG A 159 -15.67 0.58 5.13
N PHE A 160 -16.73 -0.20 5.10
CA PHE A 160 -16.73 -1.61 4.72
C PHE A 160 -17.39 -1.77 3.35
N VAL A 161 -16.90 -2.70 2.56
CA VAL A 161 -17.49 -3.07 1.27
C VAL A 161 -17.93 -4.53 1.35
N HIS A 162 -19.21 -4.78 1.10
CA HIS A 162 -19.74 -6.12 1.02
C HIS A 162 -19.38 -6.73 -0.33
N LEU A 163 -18.49 -7.72 -0.36
CA LEU A 163 -17.84 -8.19 -1.58
C LEU A 163 -18.82 -8.68 -2.66
N SER A 164 -19.84 -9.44 -2.27
CA SER A 164 -20.77 -10.02 -3.25
C SER A 164 -21.76 -9.02 -3.86
N SER A 165 -22.13 -7.94 -3.14
CA SER A 165 -23.10 -6.94 -3.62
C SER A 165 -22.47 -5.62 -3.99
N GLY A 166 -21.20 -5.36 -3.65
CA GLY A 166 -20.55 -4.05 -3.80
C GLY A 166 -21.10 -2.96 -2.89
N LYS A 167 -22.07 -3.29 -2.01
CA LYS A 167 -22.67 -2.30 -1.11
C LYS A 167 -21.66 -1.83 -0.08
N THR A 168 -21.60 -0.52 0.12
CA THR A 168 -20.71 0.10 1.10
C THR A 168 -21.47 0.49 2.36
N TYR A 169 -20.81 0.37 3.51
CA TYR A 169 -21.29 0.78 4.81
C TYR A 169 -20.24 1.64 5.49
N SER A 170 -20.66 2.74 6.11
CA SER A 170 -19.82 3.43 7.06
C SER A 170 -19.61 2.55 8.31
N ILE A 171 -18.65 2.91 9.14
CA ILE A 171 -18.35 2.15 10.36
C ILE A 171 -19.56 2.11 11.30
N ASP A 172 -20.30 3.21 11.39
CA ASP A 172 -21.49 3.35 12.25
C ASP A 172 -22.71 2.60 11.70
N GLU A 173 -22.74 2.38 10.39
CA GLU A 173 -23.84 1.68 9.68
C GLU A 173 -23.57 0.17 9.50
N TRP A 174 -22.57 -0.39 10.22
CA TRP A 174 -22.29 -1.82 10.14
C TRP A 174 -23.53 -2.67 10.45
N PRO A 175 -24.04 -3.46 9.50
CA PRO A 175 -25.36 -4.08 9.61
C PRO A 175 -25.40 -5.42 10.32
N MET A 176 -24.25 -5.97 10.74
CA MET A 176 -24.11 -7.31 11.27
C MET A 176 -23.59 -7.29 12.71
N HIS A 177 -23.43 -8.48 13.32
CA HIS A 177 -22.79 -8.60 14.62
C HIS A 177 -21.35 -8.11 14.57
N LYS A 178 -20.86 -7.54 15.68
CA LYS A 178 -19.49 -7.08 15.82
C LYS A 178 -18.50 -8.20 16.25
N GLU A 179 -18.98 -9.41 16.39
CA GLU A 179 -18.15 -10.61 16.50
C GLU A 179 -17.81 -11.08 15.09
N VAL A 180 -16.52 -11.06 14.72
CA VAL A 180 -16.10 -11.27 13.33
C VAL A 180 -14.81 -12.08 13.23
N HIS A 181 -14.65 -12.82 12.14
CA HIS A 181 -13.37 -13.36 11.72
C HIS A 181 -12.59 -12.27 10.98
N ALA A 182 -11.46 -11.89 11.54
CA ALA A 182 -10.57 -10.90 10.94
C ALA A 182 -9.46 -11.61 10.17
N VAL A 183 -9.49 -11.53 8.83
CA VAL A 183 -8.57 -12.22 7.92
C VAL A 183 -7.62 -11.22 7.29
N ALA A 184 -6.32 -11.45 7.37
CA ALA A 184 -5.32 -10.54 6.80
C ALA A 184 -4.11 -11.26 6.23
N GLY A 185 -3.80 -11.01 4.95
CA GLY A 185 -2.58 -11.44 4.24
C GLY A 185 -1.64 -10.27 3.99
N LEU A 186 -1.25 -9.56 5.05
CA LEU A 186 -0.43 -8.36 5.01
C LEU A 186 0.91 -8.58 5.72
N GLY A 187 1.94 -7.83 5.33
CA GLY A 187 3.25 -7.82 5.99
C GLY A 187 3.22 -7.32 7.46
N ASN A 188 2.14 -6.67 7.89
CA ASN A 188 1.89 -6.29 9.28
C ASN A 188 0.40 -6.39 9.61
N PRO A 189 -0.14 -7.61 9.83
CA PRO A 189 -1.56 -7.81 10.08
C PRO A 189 -2.03 -7.24 11.43
N GLY A 190 -1.11 -7.05 12.39
CA GLY A 190 -1.43 -6.52 13.71
C GLY A 190 -2.18 -5.19 13.65
N ARG A 191 -1.78 -4.28 12.77
CA ARG A 191 -2.44 -2.98 12.60
C ARG A 191 -3.91 -3.10 12.20
N PHE A 192 -4.22 -4.03 11.31
CA PHE A 192 -5.59 -4.28 10.88
C PHE A 192 -6.43 -4.82 12.03
N PHE A 193 -5.91 -5.77 12.78
CA PHE A 193 -6.58 -6.35 13.94
C PHE A 193 -6.82 -5.30 15.04
N ASP A 194 -5.82 -4.49 15.31
CA ASP A 194 -5.93 -3.43 16.32
C ASP A 194 -6.93 -2.35 15.89
N ALA A 195 -6.97 -1.99 14.60
CA ALA A 195 -7.95 -1.06 14.06
C ALA A 195 -9.39 -1.58 14.23
N LEU A 196 -9.66 -2.84 13.90
CA LEU A 196 -10.99 -3.44 14.13
C LEU A 196 -11.36 -3.46 15.62
N THR A 197 -10.41 -3.79 16.50
CA THR A 197 -10.64 -3.78 17.94
C THR A 197 -10.98 -2.38 18.45
N GLN A 198 -10.28 -1.35 17.97
CA GLN A 198 -10.56 0.06 18.30
C GLN A 198 -11.94 0.53 17.80
N LEU A 199 -12.44 -0.04 16.71
CA LEU A 199 -13.80 0.18 16.20
C LEU A 199 -14.88 -0.59 16.99
N GLY A 200 -14.49 -1.32 18.03
CA GLY A 200 -15.38 -2.05 18.92
C GLY A 200 -15.82 -3.42 18.39
N PHE A 201 -15.04 -4.01 17.48
CA PHE A 201 -15.26 -5.38 17.05
C PHE A 201 -14.60 -6.37 18.01
N SER A 202 -15.29 -7.48 18.29
CA SER A 202 -14.73 -8.68 18.89
C SER A 202 -14.19 -9.57 17.77
N ILE A 203 -12.88 -9.75 17.70
CA ILE A 203 -12.25 -10.36 16.53
C ILE A 203 -11.61 -11.70 16.84
N GLU A 204 -11.84 -12.69 15.98
CA GLU A 204 -11.00 -13.87 15.86
C GLU A 204 -9.96 -13.63 14.78
N ARG A 205 -8.68 -13.72 15.14
CA ARG A 205 -7.56 -13.29 14.27
C ARG A 205 -7.08 -14.45 13.38
N HIS A 206 -7.08 -14.24 12.06
CA HIS A 206 -6.57 -15.19 11.07
C HIS A 206 -5.45 -14.51 10.23
N PRO A 207 -4.20 -14.48 10.73
CA PRO A 207 -3.08 -13.96 9.98
C PRO A 207 -2.59 -14.95 8.92
N PHE A 208 -2.41 -14.46 7.70
CA PHE A 208 -1.81 -15.19 6.58
C PHE A 208 -0.49 -14.54 6.16
N PRO A 209 0.37 -15.25 5.44
CA PRO A 209 1.57 -14.66 4.84
C PRO A 209 1.26 -13.44 3.96
N ASP A 210 2.22 -12.53 3.83
CA ASP A 210 2.09 -11.37 2.95
C ASP A 210 1.83 -11.82 1.51
N HIS A 211 0.86 -11.18 0.84
CA HIS A 211 0.38 -11.54 -0.51
C HIS A 211 -0.16 -12.99 -0.64
N HIS A 212 -0.73 -13.53 0.45
CA HIS A 212 -1.35 -14.85 0.42
C HIS A 212 -2.47 -14.92 -0.63
N LYS A 213 -2.44 -15.99 -1.44
CA LYS A 213 -3.51 -16.28 -2.40
C LYS A 213 -4.59 -17.07 -1.72
N PHE A 214 -5.66 -16.39 -1.34
CA PHE A 214 -6.78 -17.01 -0.65
C PHE A 214 -7.49 -18.06 -1.52
N ILE A 215 -7.87 -19.15 -0.87
CA ILE A 215 -8.68 -20.24 -1.43
C ILE A 215 -9.88 -20.49 -0.51
N ASP A 216 -10.91 -21.15 -1.03
CA ASP A 216 -12.17 -21.34 -0.29
C ASP A 216 -11.99 -21.98 1.09
N THR A 217 -11.01 -22.87 1.22
CA THR A 217 -10.72 -23.56 2.50
C THR A 217 -10.17 -22.64 3.58
N ASP A 218 -9.60 -21.48 3.21
CA ASP A 218 -9.09 -20.50 4.18
C ASP A 218 -10.22 -19.80 4.96
N PHE A 219 -11.45 -19.93 4.48
CA PHE A 219 -12.66 -19.31 5.04
C PHE A 219 -13.63 -20.32 5.68
N ASN A 220 -13.22 -21.57 5.87
CA ASN A 220 -14.04 -22.61 6.48
C ASN A 220 -14.05 -22.49 8.00
N PHE A 221 -14.73 -21.47 8.52
CA PHE A 221 -14.95 -21.30 9.95
C PHE A 221 -16.17 -22.12 10.40
N LEU A 222 -16.18 -22.54 11.68
CA LEU A 222 -17.22 -23.44 12.21
C LEU A 222 -18.52 -22.72 12.56
N ASP A 223 -18.50 -21.40 12.62
CA ASP A 223 -19.65 -20.55 12.91
C ASP A 223 -20.05 -19.71 11.69
N GLN A 224 -21.01 -18.81 11.88
CA GLN A 224 -21.53 -17.92 10.83
C GLN A 224 -21.19 -16.44 11.10
N HIS A 225 -20.13 -16.18 11.88
CA HIS A 225 -19.70 -14.79 12.07
C HIS A 225 -19.24 -14.17 10.76
N PRO A 226 -19.48 -12.87 10.55
CA PRO A 226 -19.02 -12.17 9.36
C PRO A 226 -17.50 -12.24 9.23
N ILE A 227 -17.01 -12.38 8.01
CA ILE A 227 -15.59 -12.30 7.70
C ILE A 227 -15.25 -10.86 7.29
N VAL A 228 -14.29 -10.25 7.96
CA VAL A 228 -13.75 -8.94 7.61
C VAL A 228 -12.31 -9.12 7.18
N MET A 229 -11.97 -8.61 6.01
CA MET A 229 -10.61 -8.71 5.47
C MET A 229 -10.15 -7.38 4.90
N THR A 230 -8.85 -7.24 4.71
CA THR A 230 -8.27 -6.08 4.03
C THR A 230 -8.50 -6.16 2.52
N GLU A 231 -8.54 -4.99 1.89
CA GLU A 231 -8.55 -4.85 0.43
C GLU A 231 -7.31 -5.45 -0.20
#